data_d966a02be32c324f178b08f4a381e296
#
_entry.id   d966a02be32c324f178b08f4a381e296
#
_cell.length_a   1.000
_cell.length_b   1.000
_cell.length_c   1.000
_cell.angle_alpha   90.00
_cell.angle_beta   90.00
_cell.angle_gamma   90.00
#
_symmetry.space_group_name_H-M   'P 1'
#
loop_
_entity.id
_entity.type
_entity.pdbx_description
1 polymer ?
#
loop_
_entity_poly.entity_id
_entity_poly.type
_entity_poly.pdbx_seq_one_letter_code
_entity_poly.pdbx_strand_id
1 'polypeptide(L)'
;MRRHWRICGAGAICFYVPGLLINHKETDQMKISVTSKLDGVRSWSLQALETCPGSIAAPGQLVDACAGCYATAGNYRFENVKAPRRHNKEDWQRIEWSDDMVAELDKDRYFRWFDSGDMYTLALAEKILEVMRRTPWVKHWLPTRMHKFPKFRQVLSEMQALKNVSVRFSSDSVTGQYTRGLHGSVIVPTPADAKRGMTLCGAYDNGGACGPCRACYDKKVKVIAYPAHGVKMNKVIRIKLAA
;
A
#
# COMPACT_ATOMS: atom_id res chain seq x y z
N MET A 1 -25.60 4.92 -50.31
CA MET A 1 -24.59 4.60 -49.31
C MET A 1 -24.55 3.09 -49.11
N ARG A 2 -23.51 2.42 -49.61
CA ARG A 2 -23.35 0.97 -49.53
C ARG A 2 -22.65 0.63 -48.23
N ARG A 3 -23.27 -0.15 -47.32
CA ARG A 3 -22.72 -0.65 -46.10
C ARG A 3 -21.81 -1.85 -46.43
N HIS A 4 -20.51 -1.75 -46.18
CA HIS A 4 -19.60 -2.86 -46.30
C HIS A 4 -19.49 -3.60 -44.95
N TRP A 5 -19.93 -4.86 -44.96
CA TRP A 5 -19.76 -5.79 -43.85
C TRP A 5 -18.45 -6.54 -44.04
N ARG A 6 -17.61 -6.56 -43.01
CA ARG A 6 -16.49 -7.50 -42.91
C ARG A 6 -16.73 -8.42 -41.72
N ILE A 7 -16.61 -9.69 -41.96
CA ILE A 7 -16.70 -10.74 -40.93
C ILE A 7 -15.33 -10.86 -40.28
N CYS A 8 -15.23 -10.56 -38.99
CA CYS A 8 -14.06 -10.90 -38.19
C CYS A 8 -14.23 -12.35 -37.72
N GLY A 9 -13.19 -13.19 -37.83
CA GLY A 9 -13.24 -14.60 -37.46
C GLY A 9 -13.69 -14.79 -36.02
N ALA A 10 -14.49 -15.87 -35.79
CA ALA A 10 -15.08 -16.28 -34.52
C ALA A 10 -16.37 -15.57 -34.07
N GLY A 11 -17.28 -15.22 -35.01
CA GLY A 11 -18.69 -15.00 -34.66
C GLY A 11 -19.06 -13.69 -33.93
N ALA A 12 -18.15 -12.72 -33.83
CA ALA A 12 -18.40 -11.41 -33.23
C ALA A 12 -18.74 -10.36 -34.30
N ILE A 13 -19.84 -9.62 -34.14
CA ILE A 13 -20.22 -8.49 -35.00
C ILE A 13 -19.49 -7.25 -34.51
N CYS A 14 -18.51 -6.78 -35.29
CA CYS A 14 -17.80 -5.53 -35.00
C CYS A 14 -18.49 -4.37 -35.71
N PHE A 15 -18.89 -3.35 -34.97
CA PHE A 15 -19.32 -2.07 -35.53
C PHE A 15 -18.10 -1.20 -35.82
N TYR A 16 -17.80 -0.96 -37.08
CA TYR A 16 -16.77 -0.01 -37.49
C TYR A 16 -17.38 1.39 -37.59
N VAL A 17 -16.96 2.29 -36.73
CA VAL A 17 -17.25 3.73 -36.83
C VAL A 17 -16.00 4.42 -37.39
N PRO A 18 -16.02 4.92 -38.67
CA PRO A 18 -14.88 5.65 -39.21
C PRO A 18 -14.70 6.97 -38.47
N GLY A 19 -13.54 7.20 -37.90
CA GLY A 19 -13.15 8.48 -37.29
C GLY A 19 -12.88 8.47 -35.79
N LEU A 20 -13.08 7.36 -35.07
CA LEU A 20 -12.67 7.26 -33.68
C LEU A 20 -11.38 6.42 -33.60
N LEU A 21 -10.26 7.00 -34.01
CA LEU A 21 -8.96 6.59 -33.48
C LEU A 21 -8.96 7.03 -32.00
N ILE A 22 -9.35 6.13 -31.11
CA ILE A 22 -9.02 6.27 -29.69
C ILE A 22 -7.51 6.16 -29.63
N ASN A 23 -6.84 7.30 -29.74
CA ASN A 23 -5.45 7.41 -29.31
C ASN A 23 -5.45 7.08 -27.83
N HIS A 24 -5.16 5.84 -27.48
CA HIS A 24 -4.72 5.49 -26.14
C HIS A 24 -3.45 6.31 -25.90
N LYS A 25 -3.66 7.49 -25.32
CA LYS A 25 -2.54 8.33 -24.86
C LYS A 25 -1.76 7.46 -23.88
N GLU A 26 -0.47 7.36 -24.14
CA GLU A 26 0.57 6.74 -23.31
C GLU A 26 0.61 7.29 -21.85
N THR A 27 -0.32 8.20 -21.51
CA THR A 27 -0.45 8.91 -20.25
C THR A 27 -1.34 8.19 -19.21
N ASP A 28 -2.04 7.11 -19.60
CA ASP A 28 -3.14 6.55 -18.79
C ASP A 28 -2.79 5.22 -18.09
N GLN A 29 -1.52 4.81 -18.07
CA GLN A 29 -1.10 3.63 -17.32
C GLN A 29 -0.92 3.95 -15.84
N MET A 30 -1.49 3.10 -14.97
CA MET A 30 -1.26 3.17 -13.53
C MET A 30 0.23 3.18 -13.21
N LYS A 31 0.61 3.88 -12.16
CA LYS A 31 2.02 4.03 -11.78
C LYS A 31 2.35 3.09 -10.63
N ILE A 32 2.95 1.96 -10.98
CA ILE A 32 3.50 0.99 -10.03
C ILE A 32 5.00 1.26 -9.89
N SER A 33 5.47 1.33 -8.66
CA SER A 33 6.88 1.61 -8.33
C SER A 33 7.57 0.36 -7.83
N VAL A 34 8.87 0.24 -8.08
CA VAL A 34 9.71 -0.79 -7.45
C VAL A 34 10.21 -0.28 -6.11
N THR A 35 10.03 -1.07 -5.06
CA THR A 35 10.52 -0.72 -3.73
C THR A 35 11.92 -1.30 -3.55
N SER A 36 12.94 -0.46 -3.60
CA SER A 36 14.36 -0.88 -3.51
C SER A 36 14.67 -1.70 -2.25
N LYS A 37 14.08 -1.34 -1.10
CA LYS A 37 14.24 -2.08 0.16
C LYS A 37 13.69 -3.51 0.13
N LEU A 38 12.73 -3.80 -0.73
CA LEU A 38 12.03 -5.08 -0.82
C LEU A 38 12.56 -5.97 -1.95
N ASP A 39 13.79 -5.75 -2.39
CA ASP A 39 14.45 -6.59 -3.37
C ASP A 39 13.61 -6.75 -4.66
N GLY A 40 13.25 -5.62 -5.25
CA GLY A 40 12.49 -5.57 -6.49
C GLY A 40 10.97 -5.76 -6.37
N VAL A 41 10.43 -5.98 -5.18
CA VAL A 41 8.97 -6.07 -5.01
C VAL A 41 8.30 -4.76 -5.41
N ARG A 42 7.31 -4.89 -6.29
CA ARG A 42 6.51 -3.75 -6.76
C ARG A 42 5.51 -3.26 -5.72
N SER A 43 5.17 -1.97 -5.79
CA SER A 43 4.17 -1.35 -4.93
C SER A 43 3.32 -0.32 -5.66
N TRP A 44 2.04 -0.24 -5.29
CA TRP A 44 1.15 0.85 -5.67
C TRP A 44 0.91 1.75 -4.46
N SER A 45 1.05 3.07 -4.64
CA SER A 45 1.13 4.00 -3.53
C SER A 45 0.44 5.32 -3.83
N LEU A 46 0.08 6.02 -2.76
CA LEU A 46 -0.56 7.33 -2.77
C LEU A 46 0.27 8.34 -1.99
N GLN A 47 -0.09 9.62 -2.08
CA GLN A 47 0.62 10.69 -1.39
C GLN A 47 0.40 10.61 0.12
N ALA A 48 1.51 10.56 0.87
CA ALA A 48 1.48 10.49 2.33
C ALA A 48 0.79 11.73 2.94
N LEU A 49 0.11 11.53 4.06
CA LEU A 49 -0.71 12.45 4.82
C LEU A 49 -1.98 12.89 4.08
N GLU A 50 -1.90 13.22 2.80
CA GLU A 50 -3.05 13.63 1.98
C GLU A 50 -4.10 12.52 1.89
N THR A 51 -3.65 11.27 1.77
CA THR A 51 -4.50 10.08 1.67
C THR A 51 -4.40 9.17 2.90
N CYS A 52 -4.08 9.74 4.06
CA CYS A 52 -3.92 9.01 5.32
C CYS A 52 -4.87 9.51 6.41
N PRO A 53 -6.19 9.37 6.31
CA PRO A 53 -7.10 9.86 7.35
C PRO A 53 -6.84 9.23 8.72
N GLY A 54 -6.34 7.99 8.77
CA GLY A 54 -5.93 7.33 10.01
C GLY A 54 -4.67 7.91 10.67
N SER A 55 -3.98 8.86 10.03
CA SER A 55 -2.82 9.56 10.60
C SER A 55 -3.20 10.68 11.59
N ILE A 56 -4.47 11.07 11.63
CA ILE A 56 -4.95 12.18 12.45
C ILE A 56 -5.33 11.67 13.84
N ALA A 57 -4.79 12.29 14.88
CA ALA A 57 -5.14 12.06 16.28
C ALA A 57 -6.25 13.03 16.73
N ALA A 58 -6.13 14.30 16.37
CA ALA A 58 -7.09 15.39 16.61
C ALA A 58 -6.93 16.43 15.46
N PRO A 59 -7.87 17.38 15.30
CA PRO A 59 -7.72 18.43 14.31
C PRO A 59 -6.35 19.12 14.37
N GLY A 60 -5.60 19.08 13.28
CA GLY A 60 -4.23 19.63 13.19
C GLY A 60 -3.14 18.80 13.88
N GLN A 61 -3.46 17.67 14.50
CA GLN A 61 -2.50 16.84 15.22
C GLN A 61 -2.37 15.45 14.59
N LEU A 62 -1.16 15.05 14.28
CA LEU A 62 -0.84 13.71 13.80
C LEU A 62 -0.61 12.75 14.98
N VAL A 63 -0.90 11.46 14.78
CA VAL A 63 -0.43 10.40 15.66
C VAL A 63 1.10 10.35 15.64
N ASP A 64 1.74 9.91 16.72
CA ASP A 64 3.19 9.96 16.89
C ASP A 64 3.95 9.28 15.72
N ALA A 65 3.51 8.10 15.33
CA ALA A 65 4.10 7.37 14.22
C ALA A 65 4.02 8.14 12.87
N CYS A 66 3.02 9.00 12.67
CA CYS A 66 2.86 9.81 11.47
C CYS A 66 3.52 11.19 11.59
N ALA A 67 3.71 11.73 12.78
CA ALA A 67 4.50 12.94 13.01
C ALA A 67 5.96 12.75 12.55
N GLY A 68 6.50 11.52 12.71
CA GLY A 68 7.81 11.12 12.22
C GLY A 68 7.81 10.45 10.84
N CYS A 69 6.75 10.56 10.04
CA CYS A 69 6.57 9.81 8.79
C CYS A 69 7.73 10.01 7.81
N TYR A 70 8.40 8.92 7.44
CA TYR A 70 9.51 8.93 6.48
C TYR A 70 9.07 9.40 5.08
N ALA A 71 7.81 9.12 4.69
CA ALA A 71 7.28 9.50 3.38
C ALA A 71 6.99 11.02 3.24
N THR A 72 7.37 11.82 4.23
CA THR A 72 7.37 13.29 4.17
C THR A 72 8.77 13.89 4.10
N ALA A 73 9.81 13.05 3.94
CA ALA A 73 11.22 13.45 3.96
C ALA A 73 12.01 12.76 2.85
N GLY A 74 13.28 13.11 2.70
CA GLY A 74 14.20 12.48 1.76
C GLY A 74 13.66 12.47 0.33
N ASN A 75 13.81 11.34 -0.35
CA ASN A 75 13.40 11.16 -1.75
C ASN A 75 11.90 11.37 -2.00
N TYR A 76 11.05 11.18 -0.98
CA TYR A 76 9.61 11.41 -1.11
C TYR A 76 9.23 12.88 -1.36
N ARG A 77 10.17 13.82 -1.24
CA ARG A 77 9.96 15.23 -1.59
C ARG A 77 10.18 15.54 -3.06
N PHE A 78 10.86 14.67 -3.79
CA PHE A 78 11.13 14.87 -5.21
C PHE A 78 9.88 14.67 -6.06
N GLU A 79 9.79 15.44 -7.14
CA GLU A 79 8.62 15.47 -8.02
C GLU A 79 8.42 14.12 -8.75
N ASN A 80 9.50 13.48 -9.19
CA ASN A 80 9.44 12.16 -9.81
C ASN A 80 8.91 11.05 -8.87
N VAL A 81 8.87 11.29 -7.57
CA VAL A 81 8.27 10.41 -6.58
C VAL A 81 6.82 10.81 -6.26
N LYS A 82 6.51 12.12 -6.27
CA LYS A 82 5.17 12.63 -5.97
C LYS A 82 4.21 12.50 -7.16
N ALA A 83 4.68 12.78 -8.37
CA ALA A 83 3.83 12.77 -9.57
C ALA A 83 3.12 11.43 -9.79
N PRO A 84 3.80 10.25 -9.71
CA PRO A 84 3.12 8.96 -9.78
C PRO A 84 2.03 8.75 -8.71
N ARG A 85 2.23 9.27 -7.51
CA ARG A 85 1.25 9.12 -6.40
C ARG A 85 0.02 10.02 -6.58
N ARG A 86 0.22 11.22 -7.14
CA ARG A 86 -0.91 12.09 -7.52
C ARG A 86 -1.69 11.49 -8.69
N HIS A 87 -0.98 10.99 -9.71
CA HIS A 87 -1.62 10.27 -10.81
C HIS A 87 -2.46 9.10 -10.28
N ASN A 88 -1.92 8.24 -9.44
CA ASN A 88 -2.62 7.11 -8.85
C ASN A 88 -3.87 7.51 -8.06
N LYS A 89 -3.89 8.71 -7.44
CA LYS A 89 -5.05 9.20 -6.70
C LYS A 89 -6.26 9.47 -7.59
N GLU A 90 -6.03 9.87 -8.83
CA GLU A 90 -7.08 10.09 -9.83
C GLU A 90 -7.37 8.80 -10.62
N ASP A 91 -6.33 8.05 -11.00
CA ASP A 91 -6.39 6.90 -11.87
C ASP A 91 -7.23 5.75 -11.30
N TRP A 92 -7.18 5.48 -9.99
CA TRP A 92 -7.93 4.37 -9.39
C TRP A 92 -9.46 4.51 -9.54
N GLN A 93 -9.95 5.69 -9.88
CA GLN A 93 -11.38 5.95 -10.06
C GLN A 93 -11.92 5.41 -11.39
N ARG A 94 -11.04 5.10 -12.35
CA ARG A 94 -11.44 4.48 -13.63
C ARG A 94 -12.17 3.16 -13.39
N ILE A 95 -13.12 2.84 -14.26
CA ILE A 95 -13.88 1.58 -14.17
C ILE A 95 -12.94 0.38 -14.34
N GLU A 96 -12.05 0.43 -15.31
CA GLU A 96 -11.12 -0.64 -15.70
C GLU A 96 -9.94 -0.82 -14.76
N TRP A 97 -9.77 0.03 -13.75
CA TRP A 97 -8.58 0.03 -12.89
C TRP A 97 -8.31 -1.32 -12.22
N SER A 98 -9.36 -2.03 -11.75
CA SER A 98 -9.18 -3.36 -11.16
C SER A 98 -8.68 -4.37 -12.17
N ASP A 99 -9.17 -4.33 -13.42
CA ASP A 99 -8.74 -5.21 -14.50
C ASP A 99 -7.28 -4.96 -14.88
N ASP A 100 -6.91 -3.70 -15.01
CA ASP A 100 -5.54 -3.27 -15.31
C ASP A 100 -4.57 -3.71 -14.19
N MET A 101 -4.97 -3.55 -12.90
CA MET A 101 -4.18 -4.02 -11.76
C MET A 101 -3.98 -5.53 -11.78
N VAL A 102 -5.01 -6.31 -12.10
CA VAL A 102 -4.90 -7.77 -12.19
C VAL A 102 -3.94 -8.15 -13.31
N ALA A 103 -4.05 -7.52 -14.48
CA ALA A 103 -3.15 -7.76 -15.61
C ALA A 103 -1.69 -7.40 -15.28
N GLU A 104 -1.47 -6.26 -14.62
CA GLU A 104 -0.15 -5.82 -14.18
C GLU A 104 0.52 -6.79 -13.20
N LEU A 105 -0.28 -7.46 -12.36
CA LEU A 105 0.22 -8.37 -11.34
C LEU A 105 0.41 -9.82 -11.81
N ASP A 106 0.20 -10.12 -13.09
CA ASP A 106 0.25 -11.48 -13.64
C ASP A 106 1.56 -12.22 -13.30
N LYS A 107 2.69 -11.53 -13.38
CA LYS A 107 4.04 -12.11 -13.13
C LYS A 107 4.54 -11.91 -11.70
N ASP A 108 3.83 -11.15 -10.87
CA ASP A 108 4.26 -10.91 -9.50
C ASP A 108 4.01 -12.13 -8.60
N ARG A 109 4.88 -12.30 -7.62
CA ARG A 109 4.70 -13.27 -6.53
C ARG A 109 4.49 -12.57 -5.19
N TYR A 110 4.95 -11.33 -5.07
CA TYR A 110 4.80 -10.46 -3.91
C TYR A 110 4.42 -9.06 -4.37
N PHE A 111 3.48 -8.44 -3.68
CA PHE A 111 3.07 -7.06 -3.96
C PHE A 111 2.81 -6.30 -2.67
N ARG A 112 3.29 -5.05 -2.60
CA ARG A 112 3.05 -4.17 -1.47
C ARG A 112 2.02 -3.10 -1.83
N TRP A 113 0.96 -3.03 -1.06
CA TRP A 113 0.08 -1.88 -1.07
C TRP A 113 0.65 -0.79 -0.17
N PHE A 114 0.72 0.44 -0.65
CA PHE A 114 1.10 1.62 0.11
C PHE A 114 2.49 1.55 0.77
N ASP A 115 3.53 1.91 0.03
CA ASP A 115 4.79 2.36 0.65
C ASP A 115 4.60 3.75 1.28
N SER A 116 3.61 4.51 0.77
CA SER A 116 3.07 5.76 1.32
C SER A 116 1.58 5.90 0.98
N GLY A 117 0.86 6.71 1.75
CA GLY A 117 -0.60 6.81 1.64
C GLY A 117 -1.34 5.66 2.34
N ASP A 118 -2.65 5.61 2.17
CA ASP A 118 -3.55 4.55 2.67
C ASP A 118 -4.82 4.51 1.81
N MET A 119 -5.64 3.48 1.92
CA MET A 119 -6.94 3.37 1.25
C MET A 119 -7.98 4.30 1.89
N TYR A 120 -7.95 5.56 1.54
CA TYR A 120 -8.69 6.65 2.20
C TYR A 120 -10.20 6.66 1.96
N THR A 121 -10.71 5.86 0.99
CA THR A 121 -12.14 5.67 0.72
C THR A 121 -12.52 4.21 0.74
N LEU A 122 -13.79 3.90 1.06
CA LEU A 122 -14.29 2.53 1.02
C LEU A 122 -14.27 1.96 -0.40
N ALA A 123 -14.65 2.76 -1.39
CA ALA A 123 -14.64 2.35 -2.80
C ALA A 123 -13.24 1.90 -3.27
N LEU A 124 -12.18 2.61 -2.88
CA LEU A 124 -10.79 2.17 -3.16
C LEU A 124 -10.48 0.86 -2.44
N ALA A 125 -10.90 0.71 -1.19
CA ALA A 125 -10.67 -0.53 -0.44
C ALA A 125 -11.36 -1.74 -1.08
N GLU A 126 -12.58 -1.55 -1.60
CA GLU A 126 -13.34 -2.58 -2.30
C GLU A 126 -12.67 -2.99 -3.62
N LYS A 127 -12.18 -2.04 -4.41
CA LYS A 127 -11.40 -2.33 -5.62
C LYS A 127 -10.10 -3.08 -5.31
N ILE A 128 -9.39 -2.68 -4.26
CA ILE A 128 -8.18 -3.39 -3.79
C ILE A 128 -8.52 -4.83 -3.37
N LEU A 129 -9.62 -5.04 -2.64
CA LEU A 129 -10.08 -6.37 -2.26
C LEU A 129 -10.40 -7.23 -3.50
N GLU A 130 -11.04 -6.65 -4.52
CA GLU A 130 -11.32 -7.31 -5.79
C GLU A 130 -10.01 -7.78 -6.46
N VAL A 131 -9.04 -6.90 -6.60
CA VAL A 131 -7.72 -7.25 -7.14
C VAL A 131 -7.07 -8.40 -6.35
N MET A 132 -7.09 -8.34 -5.00
CA MET A 132 -6.52 -9.37 -4.13
C MET A 132 -7.20 -10.75 -4.34
N ARG A 133 -8.52 -10.76 -4.55
CA ARG A 133 -9.30 -11.98 -4.85
C ARG A 133 -8.93 -12.58 -6.19
N ARG A 134 -8.74 -11.72 -7.19
CA ARG A 134 -8.46 -12.11 -8.58
C ARG A 134 -7.00 -12.48 -8.83
N THR A 135 -6.11 -12.21 -7.89
CA THR A 135 -4.66 -12.52 -7.97
C THR A 135 -4.21 -13.47 -6.84
N PRO A 136 -4.79 -14.69 -6.72
CA PRO A 136 -4.49 -15.61 -5.61
C PRO A 136 -3.03 -16.12 -5.60
N TRP A 137 -2.33 -16.01 -6.71
CA TRP A 137 -0.89 -16.35 -6.84
C TRP A 137 0.04 -15.29 -6.25
N VAL A 138 -0.44 -14.04 -6.02
CA VAL A 138 0.32 -12.94 -5.45
C VAL A 138 0.18 -12.95 -3.92
N LYS A 139 1.28 -12.83 -3.20
CA LYS A 139 1.28 -12.54 -1.76
C LYS A 139 1.19 -11.03 -1.57
N HIS A 140 0.06 -10.56 -1.05
CA HIS A 140 -0.18 -9.15 -0.79
C HIS A 140 0.16 -8.78 0.65
N TRP A 141 0.84 -7.65 0.80
CA TRP A 141 1.06 -6.99 2.08
C TRP A 141 0.37 -5.62 2.07
N LEU A 142 -0.53 -5.42 3.03
CA LEU A 142 -1.30 -4.19 3.22
C LEU A 142 -1.08 -3.62 4.62
N PRO A 143 -0.16 -2.65 4.81
CA PRO A 143 -0.11 -1.84 6.02
C PRO A 143 -1.23 -0.79 5.99
N THR A 144 -2.01 -0.64 7.07
CA THR A 144 -3.12 0.32 7.08
C THR A 144 -3.45 0.81 8.49
N ARG A 145 -3.98 2.04 8.60
CA ARG A 145 -4.64 2.60 9.79
C ARG A 145 -6.15 2.71 9.64
N MET A 146 -6.71 2.23 8.53
CA MET A 146 -8.15 2.36 8.27
C MET A 146 -9.01 1.49 9.18
N HIS A 147 -8.42 0.55 9.91
CA HIS A 147 -9.09 -0.20 10.99
C HIS A 147 -9.67 0.68 12.11
N LYS A 148 -9.22 1.93 12.21
CA LYS A 148 -9.75 2.93 13.16
C LYS A 148 -11.16 3.40 12.79
N PHE A 149 -11.61 3.18 11.55
CA PHE A 149 -12.89 3.65 11.05
C PHE A 149 -13.87 2.49 10.87
N PRO A 150 -15.03 2.49 11.55
CA PRO A 150 -16.00 1.39 11.53
C PRO A 150 -16.43 0.98 10.11
N LYS A 151 -16.54 1.94 9.18
CA LYS A 151 -16.93 1.67 7.78
C LYS A 151 -16.00 0.74 7.03
N PHE A 152 -14.72 0.58 7.46
CA PHE A 152 -13.76 -0.33 6.83
C PHE A 152 -13.74 -1.73 7.46
N ARG A 153 -14.49 -1.96 8.55
CA ARG A 153 -14.42 -3.22 9.31
C ARG A 153 -14.70 -4.44 8.42
N GLN A 154 -15.73 -4.37 7.60
CA GLN A 154 -16.13 -5.49 6.75
C GLN A 154 -15.08 -5.79 5.69
N VAL A 155 -14.69 -4.81 4.88
CA VAL A 155 -13.71 -4.99 3.80
C VAL A 155 -12.35 -5.47 4.34
N LEU A 156 -11.90 -4.96 5.49
CA LEU A 156 -10.68 -5.43 6.14
C LEU A 156 -10.78 -6.88 6.63
N SER A 157 -11.92 -7.28 7.17
CA SER A 157 -12.19 -8.66 7.57
C SER A 157 -12.14 -9.61 6.36
N GLU A 158 -12.73 -9.22 5.25
CA GLU A 158 -12.71 -9.98 4.00
C GLU A 158 -11.29 -10.10 3.43
N MET A 159 -10.49 -9.00 3.44
CA MET A 159 -9.08 -9.05 3.07
C MET A 159 -8.28 -9.99 3.97
N GLN A 160 -8.51 -9.96 5.28
CA GLN A 160 -7.84 -10.84 6.24
C GLN A 160 -8.20 -12.32 6.06
N ALA A 161 -9.40 -12.62 5.57
CA ALA A 161 -9.84 -13.99 5.28
C ALA A 161 -9.10 -14.61 4.09
N LEU A 162 -8.59 -13.82 3.15
CA LEU A 162 -7.85 -14.31 1.99
C LEU A 162 -6.50 -14.93 2.39
N LYS A 163 -6.19 -16.11 1.86
CA LYS A 163 -4.95 -16.85 2.19
C LYS A 163 -3.68 -16.15 1.70
N ASN A 164 -3.80 -15.37 0.64
CA ASN A 164 -2.71 -14.67 -0.01
C ASN A 164 -2.51 -13.22 0.50
N VAL A 165 -3.29 -12.75 1.49
CA VAL A 165 -3.25 -11.37 1.96
C VAL A 165 -2.80 -11.28 3.41
N SER A 166 -1.81 -10.45 3.69
CA SER A 166 -1.36 -10.07 5.03
C SER A 166 -1.73 -8.60 5.29
N VAL A 167 -2.85 -8.39 5.97
CA VAL A 167 -3.24 -7.05 6.46
C VAL A 167 -2.52 -6.79 7.78
N ARG A 168 -1.80 -5.66 7.88
CA ARG A 168 -1.10 -5.25 9.10
C ARG A 168 -1.59 -3.90 9.58
N PHE A 169 -2.22 -3.91 10.73
CA PHE A 169 -2.71 -2.69 11.36
C PHE A 169 -1.54 -1.91 11.96
N SER A 170 -1.28 -0.74 11.40
CA SER A 170 -0.19 0.12 11.84
C SER A 170 -0.53 0.79 13.17
N SER A 171 0.34 0.65 14.17
CA SER A 171 0.20 1.32 15.45
C SER A 171 0.44 2.83 15.33
N ASP A 172 -0.26 3.59 16.15
CA ASP A 172 -0.08 5.04 16.27
C ASP A 172 1.13 5.40 17.15
N SER A 173 1.55 4.46 18.01
CA SER A 173 2.65 4.64 18.98
C SER A 173 4.02 4.48 18.30
N VAL A 174 5.01 5.15 18.90
CA VAL A 174 6.45 4.97 18.58
C VAL A 174 7.21 4.23 19.67
N THR A 175 6.50 3.71 20.69
CA THR A 175 7.06 2.99 21.85
C THR A 175 6.65 1.51 21.90
N GLY A 176 6.35 0.91 20.75
CA GLY A 176 6.02 -0.51 20.65
C GLY A 176 4.64 -0.92 21.16
N GLN A 177 3.73 0.03 21.35
CA GLN A 177 2.35 -0.28 21.74
C GLN A 177 1.54 -0.71 20.52
N TYR A 178 0.69 -1.73 20.68
CA TYR A 178 -0.23 -2.20 19.65
C TYR A 178 -1.47 -2.86 20.28
N THR A 179 -2.52 -3.03 19.49
CA THR A 179 -3.73 -3.70 19.95
C THR A 179 -3.52 -5.22 19.96
N ARG A 180 -3.63 -5.85 21.11
CA ARG A 180 -3.50 -7.31 21.25
C ARG A 180 -4.50 -8.05 20.38
N GLY A 181 -4.08 -9.20 19.86
CA GLY A 181 -4.93 -10.06 19.03
C GLY A 181 -5.00 -9.68 17.56
N LEU A 182 -4.53 -8.49 17.18
CA LEU A 182 -4.48 -8.06 15.79
C LEU A 182 -3.10 -8.27 15.17
N HIS A 183 -3.08 -8.64 13.89
CA HIS A 183 -1.85 -8.55 13.10
C HIS A 183 -1.48 -7.11 12.89
N GLY A 184 -0.24 -6.76 13.16
CA GLY A 184 0.13 -5.35 13.14
C GLY A 184 1.59 -5.08 12.83
N SER A 185 1.87 -3.79 12.79
CA SER A 185 3.23 -3.24 12.76
C SER A 185 3.36 -2.12 13.78
N VAL A 186 4.49 -2.07 14.44
CA VAL A 186 4.79 -1.08 15.48
C VAL A 186 6.15 -0.46 15.25
N ILE A 187 6.33 0.77 15.71
CA ILE A 187 7.65 1.39 15.82
C ILE A 187 8.15 1.18 17.24
N VAL A 188 9.40 0.78 17.38
CA VAL A 188 10.10 0.67 18.67
C VAL A 188 11.28 1.62 18.68
N PRO A 189 11.61 2.26 19.83
CA PRO A 189 12.72 3.21 19.91
C PRO A 189 14.06 2.59 19.48
N THR A 190 14.35 1.39 19.99
CA THR A 190 15.54 0.59 19.67
C THR A 190 15.17 -0.87 19.42
N PRO A 191 16.03 -1.70 18.83
CA PRO A 191 15.81 -3.14 18.70
C PRO A 191 15.50 -3.83 20.03
N ALA A 192 16.13 -3.39 21.13
CA ALA A 192 15.93 -3.95 22.46
C ALA A 192 14.52 -3.73 23.04
N ASP A 193 13.80 -2.72 22.53
CA ASP A 193 12.42 -2.42 22.94
C ASP A 193 11.38 -3.32 22.27
N ALA A 194 11.77 -4.21 21.37
CA ALA A 194 10.89 -5.20 20.78
C ALA A 194 10.45 -6.22 21.83
N LYS A 195 9.14 -6.31 22.07
CA LYS A 195 8.56 -7.18 23.11
C LYS A 195 8.49 -8.64 22.62
N ARG A 196 8.43 -9.56 23.59
CA ARG A 196 8.22 -11.00 23.29
C ARG A 196 7.01 -11.21 22.39
N GLY A 197 7.19 -11.99 21.31
CA GLY A 197 6.15 -12.27 20.32
C GLY A 197 6.11 -11.28 19.14
N MET A 198 6.96 -10.26 19.15
CA MET A 198 7.21 -9.42 17.98
C MET A 198 8.34 -10.00 17.14
N THR A 199 8.23 -9.85 15.83
CA THR A 199 9.32 -10.12 14.90
C THR A 199 10.03 -8.80 14.60
N LEU A 200 11.29 -8.69 14.98
CA LEU A 200 12.10 -7.51 14.70
C LEU A 200 12.43 -7.44 13.20
N CYS A 201 12.25 -6.25 12.61
CA CYS A 201 12.68 -6.00 11.25
C CYS A 201 14.18 -5.77 11.20
N GLY A 202 14.92 -6.72 10.59
CA GLY A 202 16.38 -6.64 10.46
C GLY A 202 16.90 -5.86 9.24
N ALA A 203 16.01 -5.12 8.54
CA ALA A 203 16.43 -4.42 7.32
C ALA A 203 17.54 -3.38 7.57
N TYR A 204 17.59 -2.79 8.76
CA TYR A 204 18.62 -1.78 9.10
C TYR A 204 19.99 -2.41 9.33
N ASP A 205 20.02 -3.61 9.89
CA ASP A 205 21.27 -4.37 10.08
C ASP A 205 21.80 -4.90 8.74
N ASN A 206 20.91 -4.93 7.72
CA ASN A 206 21.22 -5.39 6.36
C ASN A 206 21.22 -4.22 5.35
N GLY A 207 21.89 -3.12 5.67
CA GLY A 207 22.05 -1.99 4.76
C GLY A 207 20.76 -1.31 4.30
N GLY A 208 19.66 -1.49 5.04
CA GLY A 208 18.34 -0.99 4.70
C GLY A 208 17.53 -1.87 3.76
N ALA A 209 18.03 -3.06 3.38
CA ALA A 209 17.37 -4.01 2.50
C ALA A 209 16.74 -5.18 3.27
N CYS A 210 15.60 -5.66 2.79
CA CYS A 210 14.94 -6.84 3.39
C CYS A 210 15.61 -8.15 2.99
N GLY A 211 16.39 -8.20 1.90
CA GLY A 211 16.95 -9.43 1.37
C GLY A 211 15.87 -10.49 1.15
N PRO A 212 16.13 -11.76 1.52
CA PRO A 212 15.16 -12.85 1.36
C PRO A 212 14.00 -12.80 2.37
N CYS A 213 14.02 -11.89 3.35
CA CYS A 213 12.97 -11.79 4.36
C CYS A 213 11.62 -11.43 3.73
N ARG A 214 10.57 -12.17 4.09
CA ARG A 214 9.18 -11.94 3.65
C ARG A 214 8.22 -11.94 4.85
N ALA A 215 8.69 -11.66 6.06
CA ALA A 215 7.89 -11.67 7.29
C ALA A 215 6.65 -10.76 7.22
N CYS A 216 6.75 -9.63 6.49
CA CYS A 216 5.62 -8.72 6.30
C CYS A 216 4.45 -9.36 5.54
N TYR A 217 4.71 -10.38 4.72
CA TYR A 217 3.73 -11.13 3.92
C TYR A 217 3.25 -12.41 4.62
N ASP A 218 3.89 -12.81 5.72
CA ASP A 218 3.56 -14.05 6.42
C ASP A 218 2.47 -13.81 7.47
N LYS A 219 1.30 -14.41 7.28
CA LYS A 219 0.18 -14.35 8.22
C LYS A 219 0.46 -15.02 9.56
N LYS A 220 1.48 -15.87 9.68
CA LYS A 220 1.89 -16.48 10.95
C LYS A 220 2.63 -15.48 11.85
N VAL A 221 3.26 -14.47 11.24
CA VAL A 221 3.92 -13.38 11.96
C VAL A 221 2.85 -12.38 12.42
N LYS A 222 2.60 -12.30 13.71
CA LYS A 222 1.54 -11.46 14.26
C LYS A 222 1.89 -9.97 14.27
N VAL A 223 3.07 -9.61 14.73
CA VAL A 223 3.51 -8.20 14.88
C VAL A 223 4.93 -8.04 14.35
N ILE A 224 5.13 -7.07 13.47
CA ILE A 224 6.45 -6.63 13.03
C ILE A 224 6.85 -5.40 13.82
N ALA A 225 8.00 -5.44 14.48
CA ALA A 225 8.62 -4.30 15.16
C ALA A 225 9.66 -3.65 14.24
N TYR A 226 9.47 -2.38 13.94
CA TYR A 226 10.38 -1.56 13.15
C TYR A 226 11.20 -0.67 14.08
N PRO A 227 12.52 -0.86 14.21
CA PRO A 227 13.36 0.08 14.93
C PRO A 227 13.25 1.48 14.33
N ALA A 228 13.16 2.47 15.19
CA ALA A 228 13.06 3.86 14.77
C ALA A 228 14.29 4.31 14.00
N HIS A 229 14.06 5.03 12.93
CA HIS A 229 15.16 5.57 12.12
C HIS A 229 14.76 6.88 11.43
N GLY A 230 15.77 7.62 11.02
CA GLY A 230 15.62 8.91 10.36
C GLY A 230 15.41 10.06 11.34
N VAL A 231 15.87 11.24 10.92
CA VAL A 231 15.94 12.45 11.78
C VAL A 231 14.58 12.83 12.37
N LYS A 232 13.51 12.80 11.56
CA LYS A 232 12.16 13.15 12.03
C LYS A 232 11.65 12.18 13.09
N MET A 233 11.78 10.87 12.86
CA MET A 233 11.30 9.86 13.81
C MET A 233 12.09 9.90 15.11
N ASN A 234 13.40 10.03 15.05
CA ASN A 234 14.25 10.16 16.24
C ASN A 234 13.90 11.40 17.08
N LYS A 235 13.48 12.50 16.44
CA LYS A 235 12.98 13.70 17.16
C LYS A 235 11.67 13.38 17.91
N VAL A 236 10.72 12.71 17.26
CA VAL A 236 9.44 12.32 17.89
C VAL A 236 9.70 11.42 19.10
N ILE A 237 10.56 10.41 18.95
CA ILE A 237 10.88 9.49 20.05
C ILE A 237 11.52 10.22 21.22
N ARG A 238 12.50 11.09 20.98
CA ARG A 238 13.11 11.89 22.08
C ARG A 238 12.10 12.67 22.86
N ILE A 239 11.14 13.33 22.18
CA ILE A 239 10.07 14.07 22.83
C ILE A 239 9.19 13.13 23.67
N LYS A 240 8.84 11.94 23.12
CA LYS A 240 7.97 10.98 23.80
C LYS A 240 8.60 10.29 24.99
N LEU A 241 9.92 10.06 24.97
CA LEU A 241 10.63 9.45 26.10
C LEU A 241 10.97 10.45 27.19
N ALA A 242 10.89 11.76 26.91
CA ALA A 242 11.13 12.84 27.86
C ALA A 242 9.84 13.34 28.57
N ALA A 243 8.65 12.94 28.08
CA ALA A 243 7.33 13.31 28.61
C ALA A 243 6.80 12.22 29.57
#